data_04da4d883d9308b644b27c3e57dbd61f
#
_entry.id   04da4d883d9308b644b27c3e57dbd61f
#
_cell.length_a   1.000
_cell.length_b   1.000
_cell.length_c   1.000
_cell.angle_alpha   90.00
_cell.angle_beta   90.00
_cell.angle_gamma   90.00
#
_symmetry.space_group_name_H-M   'P 1'
#
loop_
_entity.id
_entity.type
_entity.pdbx_description
1 polymer ?
#
loop_
_entity_poly.entity_id
_entity_poly.type
_entity_poly.pdbx_seq_one_letter_code
_entity_poly.pdbx_strand_id
1 'polypeptide(L)'
;ASDVYKRQTVIPNRGAWLEYETDSNDVFYVRVDRTRKVPITVLIRALGIGTNPEIIELFGEEPKILASFEKDAATNYQEGLLELYKKIRPGEPLAVDSAESLITSMFFDPRRYDLAKVGRYKFNKKLALKNRISGQVLAEEVVSPMTGEILAEAGTKITRELASTIQNNAVPYVWISVEETERPIKVLSNMMVDLEAVVGIDPEEA
;
A
#
# COMPACT_ATOMS: atom_id res chain seq x y z
N ALA A 1 -7.81 15.03 17.53
CA ALA A 1 -8.16 14.24 16.33
C ALA A 1 -6.95 13.90 15.44
N SER A 2 -5.93 14.76 15.38
CA SER A 2 -4.75 14.53 14.51
C SER A 2 -3.86 13.36 14.95
N ASP A 3 -3.95 12.91 16.19
CA ASP A 3 -3.08 11.83 16.70
C ASP A 3 -3.59 10.41 16.41
N VAL A 4 -4.85 10.26 16.07
CA VAL A 4 -5.48 8.95 15.83
C VAL A 4 -4.93 8.26 14.60
N TYR A 5 -4.45 9.01 13.61
CA TYR A 5 -3.94 8.49 12.33
C TYR A 5 -2.42 8.43 12.23
N LYS A 6 -1.69 8.82 13.28
CA LYS A 6 -0.22 8.81 13.28
C LYS A 6 0.39 7.43 13.53
N ARG A 7 -0.39 6.48 14.03
CA ARG A 7 0.04 5.11 14.29
C ARG A 7 -1.01 4.12 13.84
N GLN A 8 -0.59 3.10 13.11
CA GLN A 8 -1.42 1.97 12.72
C GLN A 8 -0.62 0.68 12.83
N THR A 9 -1.30 -0.40 13.22
CA THR A 9 -0.66 -1.72 13.32
C THR A 9 -1.43 -2.72 12.47
N VAL A 10 -0.70 -3.45 11.64
CA VAL A 10 -1.21 -4.62 10.91
C VAL A 10 -0.85 -5.86 11.71
N ILE A 11 -1.89 -6.56 12.18
CA ILE A 11 -1.75 -7.76 13.00
C ILE A 11 -2.29 -8.94 12.19
N PRO A 12 -1.41 -9.81 11.65
CA PRO A 12 -1.85 -11.05 10.99
C PRO A 12 -2.35 -12.07 12.03
N ASN A 13 -3.08 -13.09 11.58
CA ASN A 13 -3.41 -14.24 12.41
C ASN A 13 -2.15 -15.02 12.82
N ARG A 14 -1.18 -15.11 11.91
CA ARG A 14 0.13 -15.70 12.10
C ARG A 14 1.17 -14.88 11.35
N GLY A 15 2.30 -14.57 11.99
CA GLY A 15 3.41 -13.85 11.37
C GLY A 15 3.76 -12.54 12.05
N ALA A 16 4.64 -11.79 11.43
CA ALA A 16 5.17 -10.54 11.95
C ALA A 16 4.13 -9.41 11.97
N TRP A 17 4.13 -8.63 13.03
CA TRP A 17 3.35 -7.41 13.13
C TRP A 17 4.05 -6.28 12.41
N LEU A 18 3.29 -5.44 11.73
CA LEU A 18 3.79 -4.22 11.11
C LEU A 18 3.17 -3.02 11.82
N GLU A 19 4.02 -2.22 12.45
CA GLU A 19 3.61 -0.99 13.12
C GLU A 19 4.09 0.20 12.29
N TYR A 20 3.15 1.04 11.88
CA TYR A 20 3.42 2.26 11.09
C TYR A 20 3.28 3.48 11.97
N GLU A 21 4.22 4.41 11.88
CA GLU A 21 4.16 5.69 12.60
C GLU A 21 4.74 6.84 11.76
N THR A 22 4.19 8.04 11.95
CA THR A 22 4.74 9.28 11.41
C THR A 22 5.32 10.10 12.54
N ASP A 23 6.52 10.64 12.37
CA ASP A 23 7.14 11.53 13.36
C ASP A 23 6.77 13.02 13.13
N SER A 24 7.33 13.90 13.95
CA SER A 24 7.11 15.35 13.86
C SER A 24 7.70 16.00 12.60
N ASN A 25 8.60 15.32 11.89
CA ASN A 25 9.22 15.77 10.64
C ASN A 25 8.54 15.18 9.39
N ASP A 26 7.34 14.61 9.55
CA ASP A 26 6.59 13.91 8.50
C ASP A 26 7.30 12.69 7.91
N VAL A 27 8.34 12.18 8.56
CA VAL A 27 8.98 10.93 8.16
C VAL A 27 8.10 9.75 8.55
N PHE A 28 7.82 8.91 7.58
CA PHE A 28 7.01 7.72 7.77
C PHE A 28 7.89 6.51 8.08
N TYR A 29 7.69 5.92 9.25
CA TYR A 29 8.46 4.77 9.75
C TYR A 29 7.62 3.51 9.85
N VAL A 30 8.31 2.38 9.78
CA VAL A 30 7.74 1.05 10.04
C VAL A 30 8.62 0.28 11.04
N ARG A 31 7.97 -0.51 11.91
CA ARG A 31 8.62 -1.54 12.74
C ARG A 31 8.11 -2.89 12.30
N VAL A 32 9.02 -3.82 12.13
CA VAL A 32 8.69 -5.24 11.93
C VAL A 32 8.81 -5.92 13.28
N ASP A 33 7.69 -6.41 13.81
CA ASP A 33 7.59 -6.89 15.19
C ASP A 33 8.00 -5.80 16.20
N ARG A 34 8.82 -6.15 17.19
CA ARG A 34 9.33 -5.24 18.22
C ARG A 34 10.72 -4.71 17.91
N THR A 35 11.12 -4.71 16.65
CA THR A 35 12.43 -4.22 16.24
C THR A 35 12.49 -2.69 16.20
N ARG A 36 13.68 -2.13 15.98
CA ARG A 36 13.85 -0.70 15.79
C ARG A 36 13.20 -0.26 14.50
N LYS A 37 12.59 0.93 14.51
CA LYS A 37 11.96 1.52 13.32
C LYS A 37 12.96 1.81 12.21
N VAL A 38 12.49 1.67 10.98
CA VAL A 38 13.18 2.08 9.76
C VAL A 38 12.27 2.99 8.94
N PRO A 39 12.80 3.87 8.08
CA PRO A 39 11.97 4.59 7.11
C PRO A 39 11.15 3.61 6.28
N ILE A 40 9.90 3.96 5.96
CA ILE A 40 9.00 3.09 5.19
C ILE A 40 9.61 2.71 3.82
N THR A 41 10.41 3.58 3.25
CA THR A 41 11.09 3.36 1.97
C THR A 41 12.03 2.16 2.01
N VAL A 42 12.68 1.89 3.15
CA VAL A 42 13.51 0.68 3.35
C VAL A 42 12.67 -0.59 3.18
N LEU A 43 11.49 -0.64 3.79
CA LEU A 43 10.58 -1.78 3.63
C LEU A 43 10.08 -1.89 2.18
N ILE A 44 9.70 -0.79 1.57
CA ILE A 44 9.22 -0.76 0.18
C ILE A 44 10.29 -1.33 -0.76
N ARG A 45 11.57 -0.92 -0.60
CA ARG A 45 12.69 -1.46 -1.37
C ARG A 45 12.89 -2.96 -1.13
N ALA A 46 12.86 -3.38 0.12
CA ALA A 46 13.01 -4.78 0.50
C ALA A 46 11.88 -5.68 -0.03
N LEU A 47 10.71 -5.14 -0.31
CA LEU A 47 9.58 -5.84 -0.92
C LEU A 47 9.61 -5.84 -2.46
N GLY A 48 10.60 -5.19 -3.09
CA GLY A 48 10.84 -5.29 -4.53
C GLY A 48 10.79 -3.98 -5.32
N ILE A 49 10.34 -2.86 -4.72
CA ILE A 49 10.35 -1.55 -5.36
C ILE A 49 11.64 -0.83 -4.97
N GLY A 50 12.71 -1.03 -5.76
CA GLY A 50 14.07 -0.77 -5.35
C GLY A 50 14.49 0.71 -5.37
N THR A 51 14.14 1.45 -6.40
CA THR A 51 14.66 2.80 -6.66
C THR A 51 13.68 3.90 -6.27
N ASN A 52 14.20 5.11 -6.01
CA ASN A 52 13.36 6.27 -5.73
C ASN A 52 12.34 6.57 -6.85
N PRO A 53 12.72 6.57 -8.14
CA PRO A 53 11.76 6.78 -9.22
C PRO A 53 10.62 5.76 -9.23
N GLU A 54 10.90 4.48 -9.00
CA GLU A 54 9.87 3.42 -8.93
C GLU A 54 8.92 3.65 -7.75
N ILE A 55 9.43 4.07 -6.60
CA ILE A 55 8.61 4.38 -5.42
C ILE A 55 7.70 5.59 -5.71
N ILE A 56 8.24 6.64 -6.34
CA ILE A 56 7.48 7.84 -6.73
C ILE A 56 6.42 7.48 -7.80
N GLU A 57 6.75 6.64 -8.76
CA GLU A 57 5.80 6.17 -9.78
C GLU A 57 4.61 5.44 -9.11
N LEU A 58 4.89 4.59 -8.13
CA LEU A 58 3.85 3.82 -7.43
C LEU A 58 2.98 4.70 -6.53
N PHE A 59 3.58 5.52 -5.67
CA PHE A 59 2.87 6.28 -4.63
C PHE A 59 2.55 7.73 -5.00
N GLY A 60 3.16 8.26 -6.05
CA GLY A 60 3.18 9.68 -6.33
C GLY A 60 4.19 10.44 -5.47
N GLU A 61 4.28 11.75 -5.65
CA GLU A 61 5.14 12.65 -4.86
C GLU A 61 4.50 12.95 -3.49
N GLU A 62 4.29 11.92 -2.68
CA GLU A 62 3.74 12.08 -1.34
C GLU A 62 4.80 12.68 -0.39
N PRO A 63 4.50 13.82 0.29
CA PRO A 63 5.47 14.49 1.14
C PRO A 63 6.11 13.61 2.21
N LYS A 64 5.35 12.67 2.79
CA LYS A 64 5.86 11.73 3.80
C LYS A 64 6.82 10.70 3.21
N ILE A 65 6.61 10.29 1.98
CA ILE A 65 7.54 9.42 1.24
C ILE A 65 8.82 10.19 0.90
N LEU A 66 8.70 11.43 0.41
CA LEU A 66 9.86 12.27 0.10
C LEU A 66 10.71 12.56 1.35
N ALA A 67 10.07 12.89 2.47
CA ALA A 67 10.76 13.06 3.75
C ALA A 67 11.44 11.77 4.23
N SER A 68 10.85 10.61 3.94
CA SER A 68 11.42 9.31 4.31
C SER A 68 12.68 8.97 3.51
N PHE A 69 12.81 9.43 2.25
CA PHE A 69 14.03 9.25 1.47
C PHE A 69 15.26 9.89 2.12
N GLU A 70 15.09 11.04 2.77
CA GLU A 70 16.20 11.73 3.45
C GLU A 70 16.76 10.94 4.64
N LYS A 71 15.99 10.05 5.22
CA LYS A 71 16.37 9.19 6.34
C LYS A 71 16.74 7.78 5.92
N ASP A 72 16.56 7.45 4.65
CA ASP A 72 16.85 6.14 4.09
C ASP A 72 18.28 6.09 3.57
N ALA A 73 19.10 5.22 4.15
CA ALA A 73 20.47 5.00 3.70
C ALA A 73 20.56 4.09 2.47
N ALA A 74 19.46 3.39 2.13
CA ALA A 74 19.42 2.48 0.99
C ALA A 74 19.01 3.22 -0.28
N THR A 75 19.53 2.78 -1.43
CA THR A 75 19.24 3.34 -2.74
C THR A 75 18.66 2.33 -3.73
N ASN A 76 18.70 1.06 -3.39
CA ASN A 76 18.25 -0.05 -4.23
C ASN A 76 17.67 -1.21 -3.41
N TYR A 77 17.16 -2.22 -4.11
CA TYR A 77 16.58 -3.43 -3.51
C TYR A 77 17.50 -4.14 -2.53
N GLN A 78 18.75 -4.39 -2.93
CA GLN A 78 19.69 -5.16 -2.11
C GLN A 78 20.07 -4.41 -0.82
N GLU A 79 20.32 -3.11 -0.94
CA GLU A 79 20.59 -2.25 0.23
C GLU A 79 19.37 -2.18 1.16
N GLY A 80 18.16 -2.09 0.61
CA GLY A 80 16.92 -2.14 1.37
C GLY A 80 16.76 -3.43 2.15
N LEU A 81 17.04 -4.58 1.53
CA LEU A 81 17.06 -5.89 2.21
C LEU A 81 18.05 -5.91 3.38
N LEU A 82 19.27 -5.43 3.16
CA LEU A 82 20.32 -5.44 4.20
C LEU A 82 19.99 -4.48 5.35
N GLU A 83 19.47 -3.30 5.06
CA GLU A 83 19.06 -2.34 6.09
C GLU A 83 17.93 -2.89 6.97
N LEU A 84 16.92 -3.54 6.36
CA LEU A 84 15.86 -4.20 7.10
C LEU A 84 16.38 -5.40 7.91
N TYR A 85 17.26 -6.21 7.32
CA TYR A 85 17.87 -7.36 7.98
C TYR A 85 18.65 -6.97 9.22
N LYS A 86 19.44 -5.89 9.19
CA LYS A 86 20.15 -5.33 10.35
C LYS A 86 19.24 -5.07 11.55
N LYS A 87 17.99 -4.70 11.31
CA LYS A 87 17.01 -4.40 12.37
C LYS A 87 16.35 -5.66 12.91
N ILE A 88 16.09 -6.63 12.05
CA ILE A 88 15.43 -7.89 12.41
C ILE A 88 16.44 -8.85 13.09
N ARG A 89 17.67 -8.90 12.59
CA ARG A 89 18.75 -9.78 13.04
C ARG A 89 20.02 -8.99 13.37
N PRO A 90 20.00 -8.16 14.44
CA PRO A 90 21.17 -7.37 14.81
C PRO A 90 22.36 -8.26 15.17
N GLY A 91 23.55 -7.91 14.65
CA GLY A 91 24.79 -8.63 14.94
C GLY A 91 25.08 -9.85 14.06
N GLU A 92 24.17 -10.24 13.17
CA GLU A 92 24.44 -11.30 12.21
C GLU A 92 25.21 -10.77 10.98
N PRO A 93 26.04 -11.61 10.31
CA PRO A 93 26.73 -11.24 9.08
C PRO A 93 25.73 -10.83 7.99
N LEU A 94 26.04 -9.75 7.28
CA LEU A 94 25.18 -9.23 6.22
C LEU A 94 25.42 -9.97 4.91
N ALA A 95 24.42 -10.71 4.46
CA ALA A 95 24.39 -11.36 3.15
C ALA A 95 23.03 -11.15 2.50
N VAL A 96 23.05 -10.76 1.23
CA VAL A 96 21.81 -10.47 0.47
C VAL A 96 20.90 -11.69 0.42
N ASP A 97 21.44 -12.86 0.11
CA ASP A 97 20.68 -14.11 0.01
C ASP A 97 19.99 -14.48 1.32
N SER A 98 20.69 -14.29 2.45
CA SER A 98 20.12 -14.53 3.78
C SER A 98 19.00 -13.52 4.11
N ALA A 99 19.20 -12.26 3.76
CA ALA A 99 18.21 -11.21 3.97
C ALA A 99 16.96 -11.45 3.09
N GLU A 100 17.14 -11.77 1.83
CA GLU A 100 16.04 -12.08 0.90
C GLU A 100 15.26 -13.32 1.37
N SER A 101 15.95 -14.38 1.74
CA SER A 101 15.32 -15.60 2.25
C SER A 101 14.50 -15.34 3.52
N LEU A 102 15.02 -14.54 4.46
CA LEU A 102 14.30 -14.18 5.68
C LEU A 102 13.05 -13.38 5.38
N ILE A 103 13.15 -12.32 4.59
CA ILE A 103 12.03 -11.42 4.30
C ILE A 103 10.96 -12.13 3.47
N THR A 104 11.35 -12.91 2.47
CA THR A 104 10.43 -13.76 1.71
C THR A 104 9.69 -14.74 2.62
N SER A 105 10.40 -15.38 3.52
CA SER A 105 9.81 -16.28 4.51
C SER A 105 8.85 -15.58 5.47
N MET A 106 9.16 -14.35 5.89
CA MET A 106 8.33 -13.62 6.84
C MET A 106 7.01 -13.13 6.28
N PHE A 107 6.97 -12.74 5.00
CA PHE A 107 5.81 -12.05 4.41
C PHE A 107 5.12 -12.82 3.28
N PHE A 108 5.79 -13.74 2.62
CA PHE A 108 5.29 -14.41 1.43
C PHE A 108 5.16 -15.94 1.57
N ASP A 109 5.68 -16.55 2.63
CA ASP A 109 5.44 -17.96 2.91
C ASP A 109 4.09 -18.15 3.63
N PRO A 110 3.08 -18.76 2.97
CA PRO A 110 1.74 -18.92 3.56
C PRO A 110 1.71 -19.80 4.82
N ARG A 111 2.76 -20.58 5.06
CA ARG A 111 2.90 -21.37 6.29
C ARG A 111 3.32 -20.53 7.49
N ARG A 112 3.93 -19.36 7.25
CA ARG A 112 4.46 -18.46 8.27
C ARG A 112 3.70 -17.16 8.39
N TYR A 113 3.10 -16.67 7.31
CA TYR A 113 2.31 -15.44 7.29
C TYR A 113 0.90 -15.73 6.80
N ASP A 114 -0.07 -15.51 7.66
CA ASP A 114 -1.48 -15.75 7.35
C ASP A 114 -2.39 -14.72 8.03
N LEU A 115 -3.28 -14.13 7.26
CA LEU A 115 -4.31 -13.21 7.75
C LEU A 115 -5.58 -13.92 8.20
N ALA A 116 -5.70 -15.22 7.96
CA ALA A 116 -6.93 -16.02 8.04
C ALA A 116 -8.06 -15.47 7.13
N LYS A 117 -9.14 -16.22 6.97
CA LYS A 117 -10.27 -15.83 6.09
C LYS A 117 -10.94 -14.52 6.55
N VAL A 118 -11.22 -14.40 7.85
CA VAL A 118 -11.87 -13.21 8.42
C VAL A 118 -10.98 -11.96 8.33
N GLY A 119 -9.69 -12.09 8.63
CA GLY A 119 -8.73 -10.99 8.52
C GLY A 119 -8.57 -10.53 7.07
N ARG A 120 -8.45 -11.47 6.13
CA ARG A 120 -8.36 -11.20 4.69
C ARG A 120 -9.61 -10.50 4.17
N TYR A 121 -10.80 -10.95 4.57
CA TYR A 121 -12.07 -10.30 4.24
C TYR A 121 -12.11 -8.85 4.77
N LYS A 122 -11.73 -8.62 6.02
CA LYS A 122 -11.70 -7.28 6.62
C LYS A 122 -10.72 -6.35 5.88
N PHE A 123 -9.54 -6.84 5.52
CA PHE A 123 -8.57 -6.07 4.73
C PHE A 123 -9.11 -5.73 3.36
N ASN A 124 -9.63 -6.71 2.63
CA ASN A 124 -10.22 -6.48 1.31
C ASN A 124 -11.33 -5.43 1.37
N LYS A 125 -12.22 -5.53 2.34
CA LYS A 125 -13.30 -4.56 2.54
C LYS A 125 -12.78 -3.15 2.86
N LYS A 126 -11.79 -3.04 3.77
CA LYS A 126 -11.22 -1.73 4.16
C LYS A 126 -10.42 -1.09 3.04
N LEU A 127 -9.69 -1.89 2.26
CA LEU A 127 -8.82 -1.42 1.18
C LEU A 127 -9.51 -1.41 -0.19
N ALA A 128 -10.79 -1.78 -0.27
CA ALA A 128 -11.55 -1.70 -1.51
C ALA A 128 -11.55 -0.27 -2.06
N LEU A 129 -11.19 -0.12 -3.33
CA LEU A 129 -11.03 1.18 -3.97
C LEU A 129 -12.31 2.01 -3.85
N LYS A 130 -13.48 1.40 -4.12
CA LYS A 130 -14.79 2.07 -4.05
C LYS A 130 -15.06 2.74 -2.69
N ASN A 131 -14.61 2.15 -1.59
CA ASN A 131 -14.84 2.70 -0.25
C ASN A 131 -13.94 3.90 0.06
N ARG A 132 -12.79 4.00 -0.60
CA ARG A 132 -11.82 5.07 -0.37
C ARG A 132 -12.00 6.28 -1.28
N ILE A 133 -12.56 6.08 -2.47
CA ILE A 133 -12.76 7.16 -3.44
C ILE A 133 -14.20 7.72 -3.46
N SER A 134 -15.18 7.00 -2.92
CA SER A 134 -16.58 7.45 -2.88
C SER A 134 -16.74 8.78 -2.13
N GLY A 135 -17.43 9.73 -2.74
CA GLY A 135 -17.63 11.06 -2.18
C GLY A 135 -16.50 12.06 -2.47
N GLN A 136 -15.39 11.60 -2.98
CA GLN A 136 -14.24 12.44 -3.37
C GLN A 136 -14.45 13.03 -4.77
N VAL A 137 -13.60 13.99 -5.15
CA VAL A 137 -13.60 14.62 -6.48
C VAL A 137 -12.37 14.11 -7.25
N LEU A 138 -12.57 13.73 -8.51
CA LEU A 138 -11.47 13.32 -9.37
C LEU A 138 -10.55 14.50 -9.71
N ALA A 139 -9.24 14.33 -9.50
CA ALA A 139 -8.23 15.28 -9.95
C ALA A 139 -7.84 15.07 -11.42
N GLU A 140 -7.95 13.84 -11.90
CA GLU A 140 -7.65 13.43 -13.27
C GLU A 140 -8.77 12.55 -13.83
N GLU A 141 -8.83 12.42 -15.15
CA GLU A 141 -9.75 11.49 -15.79
C GLU A 141 -9.42 10.03 -15.44
N VAL A 142 -10.43 9.20 -15.40
CA VAL A 142 -10.28 7.76 -15.15
C VAL A 142 -10.66 7.01 -16.41
N VAL A 143 -9.70 6.23 -16.92
CA VAL A 143 -9.84 5.40 -18.13
C VAL A 143 -9.86 3.92 -17.74
N SER A 144 -10.78 3.17 -18.34
CA SER A 144 -10.80 1.71 -18.16
C SER A 144 -9.56 1.08 -18.80
N PRO A 145 -8.72 0.36 -18.05
CA PRO A 145 -7.57 -0.35 -18.64
C PRO A 145 -8.00 -1.54 -19.51
N MET A 146 -9.26 -1.97 -19.39
CA MET A 146 -9.80 -3.10 -20.15
C MET A 146 -10.37 -2.68 -21.52
N THR A 147 -11.04 -1.52 -21.59
CA THR A 147 -11.74 -1.08 -22.80
C THR A 147 -11.14 0.18 -23.43
N GLY A 148 -10.35 0.94 -22.68
CA GLY A 148 -9.85 2.25 -23.11
C GLY A 148 -10.88 3.37 -23.04
N GLU A 149 -12.09 3.09 -22.56
CA GLU A 149 -13.16 4.10 -22.41
C GLU A 149 -12.91 5.00 -21.21
N ILE A 150 -13.26 6.28 -21.34
CA ILE A 150 -13.26 7.22 -20.21
C ILE A 150 -14.46 6.90 -19.32
N LEU A 151 -14.21 6.48 -18.09
CA LEU A 151 -15.23 6.18 -17.10
C LEU A 151 -15.75 7.44 -16.41
N ALA A 152 -14.87 8.40 -16.19
CA ALA A 152 -15.21 9.70 -15.62
C ALA A 152 -14.13 10.74 -15.95
N GLU A 153 -14.54 11.99 -16.10
CA GLU A 153 -13.65 13.12 -16.35
C GLU A 153 -13.12 13.74 -15.05
N ALA A 154 -12.01 14.47 -15.16
CA ALA A 154 -11.49 15.28 -14.07
C ALA A 154 -12.55 16.26 -13.54
N GLY A 155 -12.57 16.52 -12.24
CA GLY A 155 -13.57 17.37 -11.58
C GLY A 155 -14.90 16.67 -11.26
N THR A 156 -15.10 15.45 -11.67
CA THR A 156 -16.32 14.68 -11.37
C THR A 156 -16.33 14.27 -9.90
N LYS A 157 -17.45 14.52 -9.20
CA LYS A 157 -17.70 13.97 -7.87
C LYS A 157 -18.07 12.50 -7.97
N ILE A 158 -17.32 11.64 -7.28
CA ILE A 158 -17.47 10.19 -7.36
C ILE A 158 -18.66 9.74 -6.51
N THR A 159 -19.74 9.31 -7.16
CA THR A 159 -20.86 8.63 -6.50
C THR A 159 -20.49 7.21 -6.11
N ARG A 160 -21.33 6.56 -5.30
CA ARG A 160 -21.11 5.15 -4.93
C ARG A 160 -21.15 4.21 -6.14
N GLU A 161 -22.07 4.48 -7.07
CA GLU A 161 -22.22 3.72 -8.32
C GLU A 161 -20.97 3.89 -9.20
N LEU A 162 -20.50 5.14 -9.38
CA LEU A 162 -19.29 5.41 -10.14
C LEU A 162 -18.05 4.78 -9.50
N ALA A 163 -17.92 4.84 -8.18
CA ALA A 163 -16.82 4.20 -7.44
C ALA A 163 -16.80 2.67 -7.66
N SER A 164 -17.98 2.03 -7.67
CA SER A 164 -18.11 0.60 -7.97
C SER A 164 -17.75 0.29 -9.42
N THR A 165 -18.17 1.13 -10.37
CA THR A 165 -17.81 0.98 -11.79
C THR A 165 -16.30 1.10 -11.99
N ILE A 166 -15.65 2.07 -11.38
CA ILE A 166 -14.20 2.25 -11.44
C ILE A 166 -13.48 1.04 -10.87
N GLN A 167 -13.89 0.57 -9.70
CA GLN A 167 -13.30 -0.62 -9.09
C GLN A 167 -13.46 -1.87 -9.97
N ASN A 168 -14.65 -2.11 -10.51
CA ASN A 168 -14.96 -3.30 -11.30
C ASN A 168 -14.32 -3.30 -12.70
N ASN A 169 -13.84 -2.14 -13.16
CA ASN A 169 -12.99 -2.04 -14.34
C ASN A 169 -11.49 -2.30 -14.04
N ALA A 170 -11.17 -2.76 -12.85
CA ALA A 170 -9.80 -3.06 -12.44
C ALA A 170 -8.82 -1.88 -12.60
N VAL A 171 -9.30 -0.65 -12.38
CA VAL A 171 -8.47 0.55 -12.42
C VAL A 171 -7.40 0.48 -11.33
N PRO A 172 -6.11 0.61 -11.66
CA PRO A 172 -5.03 0.38 -10.69
C PRO A 172 -4.88 1.50 -9.66
N TYR A 173 -5.24 2.71 -10.01
CA TYR A 173 -5.20 3.87 -9.12
C TYR A 173 -6.13 4.99 -9.60
N VAL A 174 -6.44 5.90 -8.69
CA VAL A 174 -7.24 7.10 -8.97
C VAL A 174 -6.61 8.29 -8.29
N TRP A 175 -6.50 9.42 -8.99
CA TRP A 175 -6.10 10.69 -8.40
C TRP A 175 -7.33 11.45 -7.93
N ILE A 176 -7.36 11.82 -6.64
CA ILE A 176 -8.44 12.58 -6.03
C ILE A 176 -7.95 13.94 -5.54
N SER A 177 -8.82 14.94 -5.64
CA SER A 177 -8.64 16.25 -5.00
C SER A 177 -9.26 16.21 -3.61
N VAL A 178 -8.49 16.60 -2.61
CA VAL A 178 -8.95 16.71 -1.21
C VAL A 178 -8.84 18.17 -0.80
N GLU A 179 -9.93 18.74 -0.27
CA GLU A 179 -10.01 20.16 0.10
C GLU A 179 -8.93 20.57 1.12
N GLU A 180 -8.49 19.63 1.94
CA GLU A 180 -7.49 19.85 2.99
C GLU A 180 -6.05 19.81 2.48
N THR A 181 -5.82 19.43 1.23
CA THR A 181 -4.48 19.30 0.64
C THR A 181 -4.35 20.13 -0.63
N GLU A 182 -3.23 20.83 -0.77
CA GLU A 182 -2.93 21.61 -1.99
C GLU A 182 -2.61 20.73 -3.22
N ARG A 183 -2.40 19.43 -3.01
CA ARG A 183 -2.00 18.47 -4.04
C ARG A 183 -2.99 17.32 -4.14
N PRO A 184 -3.22 16.80 -5.34
CA PRO A 184 -4.02 15.59 -5.50
C PRO A 184 -3.33 14.40 -4.82
N ILE A 185 -4.14 13.47 -4.33
CA ILE A 185 -3.70 12.25 -3.67
C ILE A 185 -3.92 11.07 -4.60
N LYS A 186 -2.89 10.24 -4.77
CA LYS A 186 -2.97 8.98 -5.51
C LYS A 186 -3.52 7.88 -4.61
N VAL A 187 -4.69 7.36 -4.94
CA VAL A 187 -5.32 6.24 -4.22
C VAL A 187 -5.08 4.95 -4.99
N LEU A 188 -4.30 4.04 -4.41
CA LEU A 188 -3.98 2.76 -5.02
C LEU A 188 -5.13 1.76 -4.83
N SER A 189 -5.44 0.99 -5.86
CA SER A 189 -6.39 -0.11 -5.79
C SER A 189 -5.75 -1.33 -5.13
N ASN A 190 -6.54 -2.10 -4.36
CA ASN A 190 -6.16 -3.45 -3.96
C ASN A 190 -6.50 -4.50 -5.03
N MET A 191 -6.89 -4.08 -6.22
CA MET A 191 -7.29 -4.90 -7.37
C MET A 191 -8.46 -5.86 -7.11
N MET A 192 -9.21 -5.64 -6.03
CA MET A 192 -10.43 -6.37 -5.77
C MET A 192 -11.55 -5.91 -6.70
N VAL A 193 -12.25 -6.86 -7.30
CA VAL A 193 -13.45 -6.63 -8.12
C VAL A 193 -14.62 -7.40 -7.54
N ASP A 194 -15.83 -6.97 -7.87
CA ASP A 194 -17.05 -7.68 -7.52
C ASP A 194 -17.31 -8.77 -8.57
N LEU A 195 -17.22 -10.02 -8.18
CA LEU A 195 -17.36 -11.15 -9.08
C LEU A 195 -18.74 -11.21 -9.73
N GLU A 196 -19.80 -10.91 -9.00
CA GLU A 196 -21.16 -10.87 -9.54
C GLU A 196 -21.27 -9.82 -10.67
N ALA A 197 -20.71 -8.63 -10.46
CA ALA A 197 -20.75 -7.56 -11.44
C ALA A 197 -19.87 -7.80 -12.68
N VAL A 198 -18.73 -8.53 -12.52
CA VAL A 198 -17.74 -8.72 -13.59
C VAL A 198 -17.97 -10.02 -14.36
N VAL A 199 -18.35 -11.09 -13.69
CA VAL A 199 -18.46 -12.44 -14.27
C VAL A 199 -19.92 -12.89 -14.37
N GLY A 200 -20.85 -12.24 -13.66
CA GLY A 200 -22.26 -12.62 -13.61
C GLY A 200 -22.52 -13.90 -12.84
N ILE A 201 -21.59 -14.33 -11.99
CA ILE A 201 -21.70 -15.52 -11.15
C ILE A 201 -22.02 -15.09 -9.71
N ASP A 202 -23.11 -15.60 -9.15
CA ASP A 202 -23.41 -15.42 -7.74
C ASP A 202 -22.37 -16.19 -6.89
N PRO A 203 -21.65 -15.52 -5.98
CA PRO A 203 -20.68 -16.18 -5.11
C PRO A 203 -21.28 -17.25 -4.19
N GLU A 204 -22.60 -17.22 -3.94
CA GLU A 204 -23.30 -18.23 -3.15
C GLU A 204 -23.65 -19.50 -3.96
N GLU A 205 -23.62 -19.39 -5.31
CA GLU A 205 -23.87 -20.51 -6.22
C GLU A 205 -22.57 -21.19 -6.70
N ALA A 206 -21.39 -20.65 -6.35
CA ALA A 206 -20.08 -21.15 -6.74
C ALA A 206 -19.38 -21.84 -5.55
#